data_4819fb263c1f15c9d29b9910b4cb1e00
#
_entry.id   4819fb263c1f15c9d29b9910b4cb1e00
#
_cell.length_a   1.000
_cell.length_b   1.000
_cell.length_c   1.000
_cell.angle_alpha   90.00
_cell.angle_beta   90.00
_cell.angle_gamma   90.00
#
_symmetry.space_group_name_H-M   'P 1'
#
loop_
_entity.id
_entity.type
_entity.pdbx_description
1 polymer ?
#
loop_
_entity_poly.entity_id
_entity_poly.type
_entity_poly.pdbx_seq_one_letter_code
_entity_poly.pdbx_strand_id
1 'polypeptide(L)'
;MKRKRDMEIESTEIRSAIQELSLLQVLKVQPEEAEVDDHNITTIPTLPFLSISTLVLQVLDKIGPTMAVLRQDIYQNIQRLEKIHDSDPSLYSNMVEILKKEVNEGKEKKGPSCSKAVLWLTRSLDFSLALLQLLVEDLERNMEQAVQESYTNTLKPWHGWISSAAFKVALKLVPDSKGLITILMGKNKSNDDFKKEMRTFISLLAPLLKEIHNVLGAYGLDTLKST
;
A
#
# COMPACT_ATOMS: atom_id res chain seq x y z
N MET A 1 -37.10 19.25 -24.69
CA MET A 1 -36.05 18.23 -24.65
C MET A 1 -35.00 18.62 -23.58
N LYS A 2 -35.13 18.10 -22.34
CA LYS A 2 -34.18 18.28 -21.29
C LYS A 2 -33.12 17.20 -21.46
N ARG A 3 -31.85 17.57 -21.80
CA ARG A 3 -30.71 16.68 -21.78
C ARG A 3 -30.49 16.21 -20.31
N LYS A 4 -30.64 14.91 -20.06
CA LYS A 4 -30.06 14.25 -18.90
C LYS A 4 -28.54 14.51 -18.99
N ARG A 5 -27.99 15.31 -18.08
CA ARG A 5 -26.57 15.26 -17.79
C ARG A 5 -26.36 13.95 -17.04
N ASP A 6 -25.70 13.02 -17.68
CA ASP A 6 -25.12 11.90 -17.01
C ASP A 6 -24.15 12.47 -15.96
N MET A 7 -24.47 12.27 -14.67
CA MET A 7 -23.51 12.49 -13.61
C MET A 7 -22.46 11.38 -13.79
N GLU A 8 -21.35 11.69 -14.46
CA GLU A 8 -20.13 10.93 -14.30
C GLU A 8 -19.83 10.91 -12.79
N ILE A 9 -20.00 9.75 -12.18
CA ILE A 9 -19.54 9.51 -10.81
C ILE A 9 -18.02 9.54 -10.93
N GLU A 10 -17.41 10.66 -10.56
CA GLU A 10 -15.96 10.78 -10.45
C GLU A 10 -15.48 9.67 -9.51
N SER A 11 -14.94 8.60 -10.10
CA SER A 11 -14.34 7.50 -9.36
C SER A 11 -13.12 8.06 -8.65
N THR A 12 -13.14 8.06 -7.32
CA THR A 12 -11.93 8.41 -6.56
C THR A 12 -10.94 7.25 -6.67
N GLU A 13 -9.65 7.57 -6.56
CA GLU A 13 -8.57 6.58 -6.59
C GLU A 13 -8.82 5.44 -5.60
N ILE A 14 -9.36 5.76 -4.41
CA ILE A 14 -9.72 4.77 -3.38
C ILE A 14 -10.84 3.82 -3.86
N ARG A 15 -11.84 4.31 -4.59
CA ARG A 15 -12.88 3.43 -5.15
C ARG A 15 -12.32 2.48 -6.19
N SER A 16 -11.42 2.95 -7.03
CA SER A 16 -10.73 2.09 -8.00
C SER A 16 -9.94 1.00 -7.29
N ALA A 17 -9.22 1.34 -6.23
CA ALA A 17 -8.50 0.35 -5.41
C ALA A 17 -9.43 -0.64 -4.69
N ILE A 18 -10.57 -0.19 -4.18
CA ILE A 18 -11.57 -1.09 -3.58
C ILE A 18 -12.08 -2.08 -4.63
N GLN A 19 -12.37 -1.62 -5.85
CA GLN A 19 -12.82 -2.50 -6.94
C GLN A 19 -11.73 -3.53 -7.29
N GLU A 20 -10.49 -3.11 -7.44
CA GLU A 20 -9.36 -3.98 -7.75
C GLU A 20 -9.11 -5.03 -6.65
N LEU A 21 -9.08 -4.61 -5.38
CA LEU A 21 -8.96 -5.53 -4.23
C LEU A 21 -10.14 -6.51 -4.14
N SER A 22 -11.36 -6.06 -4.42
CA SER A 22 -12.54 -6.92 -4.42
C SER A 22 -12.46 -8.01 -5.50
N LEU A 23 -11.97 -7.66 -6.69
CA LEU A 23 -11.73 -8.63 -7.77
C LEU A 23 -10.69 -9.68 -7.38
N LEU A 24 -9.61 -9.27 -6.69
CA LEU A 24 -8.59 -10.21 -6.20
C LEU A 24 -9.17 -11.22 -5.20
N GLN A 25 -10.08 -10.79 -4.32
CA GLN A 25 -10.72 -11.72 -3.39
C GLN A 25 -11.64 -12.71 -4.10
N VAL A 26 -12.40 -12.25 -5.11
CA VAL A 26 -13.29 -13.14 -5.90
C VAL A 26 -12.48 -14.20 -6.64
N LEU A 27 -11.34 -13.85 -7.23
CA LEU A 27 -10.46 -14.79 -7.93
C LEU A 27 -9.86 -15.85 -6.99
N LYS A 28 -9.61 -15.51 -5.73
CA LYS A 28 -9.13 -16.47 -4.71
C LYS A 28 -10.21 -17.43 -4.21
N VAL A 29 -11.49 -17.07 -4.30
CA VAL A 29 -12.63 -17.87 -3.83
C VAL A 29 -13.10 -18.88 -4.88
N GLN A 30 -12.74 -18.71 -6.16
CA GLN A 30 -13.00 -19.69 -7.21
C GLN A 30 -11.71 -20.48 -7.53
N PRO A 31 -11.42 -21.60 -6.84
CA PRO A 31 -10.47 -22.53 -7.37
C PRO A 31 -11.12 -23.12 -8.62
N GLU A 32 -10.59 -22.80 -9.81
CA GLU A 32 -10.81 -23.66 -10.96
C GLU A 32 -10.40 -25.06 -10.52
N GLU A 33 -11.18 -26.07 -10.93
CA GLU A 33 -10.91 -27.49 -10.71
C GLU A 33 -9.55 -27.86 -11.35
N ALA A 34 -8.47 -27.46 -10.72
CA ALA A 34 -7.11 -27.87 -11.06
C ALA A 34 -6.70 -28.93 -10.04
N GLU A 35 -6.30 -30.05 -10.59
CA GLU A 35 -5.82 -31.26 -9.90
C GLU A 35 -4.95 -30.91 -8.69
N VAL A 36 -5.22 -31.61 -7.59
CA VAL A 36 -4.55 -31.51 -6.30
C VAL A 36 -3.06 -31.81 -6.49
N ASP A 37 -2.28 -30.81 -6.82
CA ASP A 37 -0.83 -30.83 -6.67
C ASP A 37 -0.47 -30.12 -5.36
N ASP A 38 0.25 -30.79 -4.50
CA ASP A 38 0.44 -30.58 -3.06
C ASP A 38 1.31 -29.35 -2.69
N HIS A 39 1.27 -28.29 -3.49
CA HIS A 39 1.91 -27.02 -3.19
C HIS A 39 0.90 -25.89 -3.36
N ASN A 40 0.30 -25.50 -2.24
CA ASN A 40 -0.52 -24.28 -2.14
C ASN A 40 0.37 -23.06 -2.46
N ILE A 41 0.59 -22.81 -3.77
CA ILE A 41 1.45 -21.72 -4.25
C ILE A 41 0.71 -20.41 -4.01
N THR A 42 1.09 -19.72 -2.95
CA THR A 42 0.59 -18.37 -2.67
C THR A 42 0.89 -17.46 -3.87
N THR A 43 -0.16 -16.92 -4.47
CA THR A 43 -0.06 -15.98 -5.58
C THR A 43 -0.40 -14.57 -5.10
N ILE A 44 0.55 -13.65 -5.27
CA ILE A 44 0.36 -12.22 -4.98
C ILE A 44 0.51 -11.46 -6.28
N PRO A 45 -0.60 -10.97 -6.87
CA PRO A 45 -0.55 -10.27 -8.14
C PRO A 45 0.27 -8.97 -8.07
N THR A 46 1.27 -8.85 -8.94
CA THR A 46 2.22 -7.73 -8.92
C THR A 46 1.56 -6.40 -9.27
N LEU A 47 0.78 -6.32 -10.36
CA LEU A 47 0.16 -5.07 -10.79
C LEU A 47 -0.85 -4.50 -9.78
N PRO A 48 -1.77 -5.29 -9.20
CA PRO A 48 -2.64 -4.82 -8.13
C PRO A 48 -1.89 -4.29 -6.90
N PHE A 49 -0.81 -4.95 -6.49
CA PHE A 49 0.03 -4.46 -5.40
C PHE A 49 0.68 -3.11 -5.74
N LEU A 50 1.17 -2.93 -6.97
CA LEU A 50 1.73 -1.67 -7.45
C LEU A 50 0.67 -0.57 -7.55
N SER A 51 -0.52 -0.90 -8.04
CA SER A 51 -1.66 0.01 -8.11
C SER A 51 -2.01 0.58 -6.73
N ILE A 52 -2.14 -0.29 -5.72
CA ILE A 52 -2.43 0.13 -4.35
C ILE A 52 -1.27 0.96 -3.76
N SER A 53 -0.02 0.58 -4.04
CA SER A 53 1.15 1.36 -3.62
C SER A 53 1.18 2.75 -4.26
N THR A 54 0.71 2.88 -5.49
CA THR A 54 0.59 4.15 -6.22
C THR A 54 -0.44 5.09 -5.59
N LEU A 55 -1.47 4.58 -4.91
CA LEU A 55 -2.38 5.44 -4.14
C LEU A 55 -1.64 6.27 -3.08
N VAL A 56 -0.64 5.69 -2.43
CA VAL A 56 0.17 6.42 -1.44
C VAL A 56 0.88 7.60 -2.10
N LEU A 57 1.45 7.40 -3.31
CA LEU A 57 2.05 8.50 -4.09
C LEU A 57 1.05 9.59 -4.40
N GLN A 58 -0.16 9.24 -4.86
CA GLN A 58 -1.21 10.20 -5.21
C GLN A 58 -1.65 11.02 -3.98
N VAL A 59 -1.74 10.39 -2.81
CA VAL A 59 -2.02 11.11 -1.56
C VAL A 59 -0.89 12.08 -1.21
N LEU A 60 0.37 11.63 -1.30
CA LEU A 60 1.54 12.47 -1.02
C LEU A 60 1.64 13.65 -2.02
N ASP A 61 1.31 13.44 -3.30
CA ASP A 61 1.25 14.50 -4.31
C ASP A 61 0.20 15.56 -3.97
N LYS A 62 -0.97 15.14 -3.48
CA LYS A 62 -2.06 16.03 -3.05
C LYS A 62 -1.72 16.78 -1.75
N ILE A 63 -0.93 16.18 -0.84
CA ILE A 63 -0.41 16.89 0.34
C ILE A 63 0.58 17.98 -0.08
N GLY A 64 1.42 17.69 -1.08
CA GLY A 64 2.27 18.68 -1.71
C GLY A 64 3.77 18.49 -1.48
N PRO A 65 4.60 19.51 -1.83
CA PRO A 65 6.05 19.40 -1.93
C PRO A 65 6.75 19.10 -0.61
N THR A 66 6.12 19.30 0.52
CA THR A 66 6.66 18.96 1.85
C THR A 66 6.90 17.46 2.01
N MET A 67 6.21 16.62 1.23
CA MET A 67 6.33 15.17 1.25
C MET A 67 7.28 14.62 0.17
N ALA A 68 8.03 15.48 -0.54
CA ALA A 68 8.83 15.10 -1.70
C ALA A 68 9.85 13.96 -1.41
N VAL A 69 10.49 13.95 -0.26
CA VAL A 69 11.48 12.92 0.12
C VAL A 69 10.81 11.56 0.27
N LEU A 70 9.69 11.50 1.01
CA LEU A 70 8.93 10.26 1.21
C LEU A 70 8.33 9.77 -0.11
N ARG A 71 7.78 10.69 -0.89
CA ARG A 71 7.27 10.41 -2.23
C ARG A 71 8.34 9.79 -3.13
N GLN A 72 9.55 10.34 -3.14
CA GLN A 72 10.65 9.86 -3.97
C GLN A 72 11.08 8.43 -3.59
N ASP A 73 11.12 8.12 -2.30
CA ASP A 73 11.46 6.77 -1.81
C ASP A 73 10.42 5.73 -2.28
N ILE A 74 9.13 6.02 -2.08
CA ILE A 74 8.04 5.13 -2.52
C ILE A 74 8.07 4.97 -4.06
N TYR A 75 8.24 6.06 -4.80
CA TYR A 75 8.31 6.06 -6.26
C TYR A 75 9.44 5.17 -6.79
N GLN A 76 10.64 5.27 -6.21
CA GLN A 76 11.78 4.44 -6.60
C GLN A 76 11.53 2.94 -6.35
N ASN A 77 10.83 2.61 -5.27
CA ASN A 77 10.47 1.22 -4.99
C ASN A 77 9.44 0.69 -5.98
N ILE A 78 8.41 1.48 -6.32
CA ILE A 78 7.44 1.13 -7.36
C ILE A 78 8.13 0.93 -8.71
N GLN A 79 8.93 1.90 -9.16
CA GLN A 79 9.65 1.81 -10.44
C GLN A 79 10.56 0.58 -10.55
N ARG A 80 11.16 0.16 -9.44
CA ARG A 80 12.01 -1.04 -9.43
C ARG A 80 11.19 -2.30 -9.70
N LEU A 81 10.00 -2.39 -9.13
CA LEU A 81 9.10 -3.53 -9.35
C LEU A 81 8.43 -3.48 -10.72
N GLU A 82 8.05 -2.31 -11.22
CA GLU A 82 7.57 -2.14 -12.59
C GLU A 82 8.60 -2.61 -13.60
N LYS A 83 9.86 -2.18 -13.46
CA LYS A 83 10.95 -2.56 -14.36
C LYS A 83 11.18 -4.07 -14.42
N ILE A 84 11.12 -4.78 -13.30
CA ILE A 84 11.28 -6.25 -13.32
C ILE A 84 10.03 -6.92 -13.92
N HIS A 85 8.85 -6.45 -13.58
CA HIS A 85 7.59 -6.94 -14.16
C HIS A 85 7.61 -6.81 -15.69
N ASP A 86 7.97 -5.64 -16.22
CA ASP A 86 8.00 -5.35 -17.65
C ASP A 86 9.04 -6.17 -18.42
N SER A 87 10.06 -6.71 -17.73
CA SER A 87 11.07 -7.59 -18.35
C SER A 87 10.51 -8.95 -18.72
N ASP A 88 9.52 -9.46 -18.02
CA ASP A 88 8.76 -10.67 -18.31
C ASP A 88 7.40 -10.62 -17.59
N PRO A 89 6.39 -9.97 -18.19
CA PRO A 89 5.08 -9.79 -17.55
C PRO A 89 4.35 -11.09 -17.22
N SER A 90 4.62 -12.18 -17.97
CA SER A 90 4.01 -13.47 -17.70
C SER A 90 4.56 -14.09 -16.41
N LEU A 91 5.89 -14.16 -16.29
CA LEU A 91 6.58 -14.73 -15.13
C LEU A 91 6.36 -13.88 -13.87
N TYR A 92 6.54 -12.57 -14.00
CA TYR A 92 6.47 -11.63 -12.85
C TYR A 92 5.08 -11.03 -12.60
N SER A 93 4.02 -11.61 -13.23
CA SER A 93 2.63 -11.36 -12.81
C SER A 93 2.39 -11.74 -11.35
N ASN A 94 3.12 -12.74 -10.85
CA ASN A 94 3.16 -13.13 -9.45
C ASN A 94 4.42 -12.58 -8.77
N MET A 95 4.24 -11.67 -7.79
CA MET A 95 5.32 -11.05 -7.04
C MET A 95 6.23 -12.06 -6.31
N VAL A 96 5.70 -13.25 -5.97
CA VAL A 96 6.48 -14.31 -5.33
C VAL A 96 7.62 -14.78 -6.22
N GLU A 97 7.44 -14.80 -7.54
CA GLU A 97 8.51 -15.19 -8.49
C GLU A 97 9.66 -14.17 -8.52
N ILE A 98 9.36 -12.88 -8.30
CA ILE A 98 10.38 -11.83 -8.14
C ILE A 98 11.25 -12.10 -6.90
N LEU A 99 10.60 -12.42 -5.77
CA LEU A 99 11.29 -12.73 -4.51
C LEU A 99 12.14 -14.01 -4.66
N LYS A 100 11.58 -15.08 -5.22
CA LYS A 100 12.29 -16.34 -5.48
C LYS A 100 13.55 -16.12 -6.31
N LYS A 101 13.44 -15.35 -7.39
CA LYS A 101 14.59 -15.02 -8.25
C LYS A 101 15.72 -14.38 -7.47
N GLU A 102 15.43 -13.29 -6.73
CA GLU A 102 16.48 -12.56 -6.00
C GLU A 102 17.09 -13.40 -4.87
N VAL A 103 16.29 -14.22 -4.17
CA VAL A 103 16.79 -15.15 -3.14
C VAL A 103 17.71 -16.20 -3.74
N ASN A 104 17.32 -16.82 -4.88
CA ASN A 104 18.14 -17.80 -5.58
C ASN A 104 19.47 -17.19 -6.09
N GLU A 105 19.46 -15.91 -6.47
CA GLU A 105 20.65 -15.18 -6.90
C GLU A 105 21.47 -14.60 -5.70
N GLY A 106 20.98 -14.73 -4.47
CA GLY A 106 21.59 -14.15 -3.26
C GLY A 106 21.70 -12.62 -3.31
N LYS A 107 20.74 -11.96 -3.94
CA LYS A 107 20.68 -10.49 -4.14
C LYS A 107 19.66 -9.80 -3.26
N GLU A 108 18.76 -10.52 -2.61
CA GLU A 108 17.60 -10.02 -1.89
C GLU A 108 17.93 -9.01 -0.77
N LYS A 109 19.14 -9.11 -0.20
CA LYS A 109 19.63 -8.21 0.86
C LYS A 109 20.70 -7.23 0.38
N LYS A 110 21.13 -7.33 -0.88
CA LYS A 110 22.24 -6.52 -1.42
C LYS A 110 21.70 -5.23 -2.07
N GLY A 111 22.18 -4.08 -1.63
CA GLY A 111 21.85 -2.79 -2.24
C GLY A 111 20.33 -2.53 -2.32
N PRO A 112 19.89 -1.77 -3.33
CA PRO A 112 18.47 -1.59 -3.64
C PRO A 112 17.96 -2.79 -4.45
N SER A 113 17.27 -3.74 -3.80
CA SER A 113 16.70 -4.95 -4.41
C SER A 113 15.18 -4.84 -4.59
N CYS A 114 14.58 -5.70 -5.45
CA CYS A 114 13.14 -5.81 -5.57
C CYS A 114 12.50 -6.37 -4.29
N SER A 115 13.17 -7.29 -3.61
CA SER A 115 12.73 -7.82 -2.30
C SER A 115 12.60 -6.72 -1.26
N LYS A 116 13.57 -5.81 -1.19
CA LYS A 116 13.47 -4.63 -0.31
C LYS A 116 12.38 -3.67 -0.76
N ALA A 117 12.16 -3.52 -2.07
CA ALA A 117 11.07 -2.69 -2.57
C ALA A 117 9.71 -3.24 -2.15
N VAL A 118 9.46 -4.55 -2.31
CA VAL A 118 8.25 -5.20 -1.80
C VAL A 118 8.09 -4.96 -0.30
N LEU A 119 9.13 -5.21 0.50
CA LEU A 119 9.09 -5.04 1.95
C LEU A 119 8.74 -3.61 2.36
N TRP A 120 9.41 -2.60 1.78
CA TRP A 120 9.17 -1.20 2.19
C TRP A 120 7.85 -0.64 1.69
N LEU A 121 7.36 -1.06 0.51
CA LEU A 121 6.01 -0.73 0.06
C LEU A 121 4.96 -1.39 0.96
N THR A 122 5.13 -2.65 1.34
CA THR A 122 4.22 -3.34 2.27
C THR A 122 4.14 -2.60 3.61
N ARG A 123 5.27 -2.22 4.20
CA ARG A 123 5.31 -1.47 5.46
C ARG A 123 4.71 -0.06 5.34
N SER A 124 4.85 0.58 4.18
CA SER A 124 4.17 1.86 3.92
C SER A 124 2.66 1.70 3.87
N LEU A 125 2.18 0.58 3.34
CA LEU A 125 0.76 0.23 3.35
C LEU A 125 0.26 -0.15 4.76
N ASP A 126 1.07 -0.84 5.58
CA ASP A 126 0.74 -1.10 7.00
C ASP A 126 0.57 0.21 7.78
N PHE A 127 1.49 1.16 7.57
CA PHE A 127 1.37 2.50 8.16
C PHE A 127 0.09 3.20 7.70
N SER A 128 -0.21 3.16 6.41
CA SER A 128 -1.42 3.78 5.84
C SER A 128 -2.68 3.12 6.40
N LEU A 129 -2.69 1.79 6.51
CA LEU A 129 -3.80 1.02 7.09
C LEU A 129 -4.04 1.42 8.56
N ALA A 130 -3.00 1.47 9.37
CA ALA A 130 -3.09 1.85 10.78
C ALA A 130 -3.61 3.29 10.95
N LEU A 131 -3.13 4.22 10.12
CA LEU A 131 -3.61 5.61 10.13
C LEU A 131 -5.09 5.71 9.75
N LEU A 132 -5.52 5.01 8.70
CA LEU A 132 -6.91 4.99 8.28
C LEU A 132 -7.83 4.37 9.34
N GLN A 133 -7.39 3.34 10.05
CA GLN A 133 -8.14 2.76 11.18
C GLN A 133 -8.41 3.79 12.27
N LEU A 134 -7.39 4.54 12.69
CA LEU A 134 -7.53 5.59 13.70
C LEU A 134 -8.48 6.73 13.24
N LEU A 135 -8.40 7.12 11.97
CA LEU A 135 -9.27 8.16 11.42
C LEU A 135 -10.73 7.72 11.26
N VAL A 136 -10.98 6.44 10.95
CA VAL A 136 -12.34 5.89 10.87
C VAL A 136 -12.99 5.82 12.26
N GLU A 137 -12.23 5.59 13.30
CA GLU A 137 -12.70 5.61 14.68
C GLU A 137 -13.07 7.03 15.11
N ASP A 138 -12.18 7.99 14.91
CA ASP A 138 -12.34 9.40 15.29
C ASP A 138 -11.84 10.34 14.19
N LEU A 139 -12.76 10.98 13.45
CA LEU A 139 -12.45 11.92 12.37
C LEU A 139 -11.88 13.26 12.86
N GLU A 140 -12.08 13.62 14.13
CA GLU A 140 -11.57 14.84 14.73
C GLU A 140 -10.23 14.62 15.46
N ARG A 141 -9.69 13.38 15.39
CA ARG A 141 -8.43 13.03 16.04
C ARG A 141 -7.29 13.94 15.59
N ASN A 142 -6.43 14.31 16.55
CA ASN A 142 -5.23 15.09 16.23
C ASN A 142 -4.31 14.28 15.28
N MET A 143 -4.03 14.85 14.11
CA MET A 143 -3.27 14.14 13.05
C MET A 143 -1.83 13.84 13.46
N GLU A 144 -1.15 14.74 14.16
CA GLU A 144 0.21 14.49 14.62
C GLU A 144 0.25 13.27 15.55
N GLN A 145 -0.73 13.16 16.46
CA GLN A 145 -0.87 12.00 17.35
C GLN A 145 -1.22 10.74 16.59
N ALA A 146 -2.17 10.78 15.63
CA ALA A 146 -2.55 9.63 14.81
C ALA A 146 -1.36 9.10 13.99
N VAL A 147 -0.63 9.99 13.34
CA VAL A 147 0.57 9.66 12.56
C VAL A 147 1.67 9.09 13.45
N GLN A 148 1.91 9.70 14.63
CA GLN A 148 2.91 9.21 15.59
C GLN A 148 2.56 7.80 16.12
N GLU A 149 1.29 7.55 16.41
CA GLU A 149 0.83 6.24 16.89
C GLU A 149 0.95 5.18 15.79
N SER A 150 0.48 5.49 14.58
CA SER A 150 0.61 4.60 13.42
C SER A 150 2.07 4.26 13.14
N TYR A 151 2.97 5.26 13.17
CA TYR A 151 4.40 5.06 13.01
C TYR A 151 5.00 4.15 14.08
N THR A 152 4.63 4.38 15.33
CA THR A 152 5.16 3.61 16.46
C THR A 152 4.80 2.14 16.35
N ASN A 153 3.60 1.85 15.87
CA ASN A 153 3.09 0.49 15.75
C ASN A 153 3.53 -0.25 14.48
N THR A 154 3.96 0.48 13.43
CA THR A 154 4.27 -0.13 12.12
C THR A 154 5.73 0.04 11.70
N LEU A 155 6.18 1.27 11.46
CA LEU A 155 7.48 1.56 10.84
C LEU A 155 8.64 1.66 11.83
N LYS A 156 8.39 2.21 13.04
CA LYS A 156 9.43 2.49 14.03
C LYS A 156 10.33 1.30 14.39
N PRO A 157 9.82 0.05 14.54
CA PRO A 157 10.66 -1.11 14.86
C PRO A 157 11.72 -1.41 13.80
N TRP A 158 11.49 -0.95 12.58
CA TRP A 158 12.28 -1.24 11.39
C TRP A 158 13.16 -0.09 10.94
N HIS A 159 12.89 1.13 11.40
CA HIS A 159 13.63 2.33 11.04
C HIS A 159 14.91 2.45 11.87
N GLY A 160 16.03 2.68 11.17
CA GLY A 160 17.28 3.13 11.77
C GLY A 160 17.22 4.62 12.18
N TRP A 161 18.33 5.17 12.62
CA TRP A 161 18.38 6.54 13.14
C TRP A 161 18.11 7.60 12.06
N ILE A 162 18.54 7.37 10.81
CA ILE A 162 18.32 8.30 9.69
C ILE A 162 16.83 8.39 9.37
N SER A 163 16.17 7.23 9.16
CA SER A 163 14.75 7.17 8.85
C SER A 163 13.88 7.71 9.99
N SER A 164 14.28 7.46 11.23
CA SER A 164 13.60 8.01 12.42
C SER A 164 13.75 9.54 12.52
N ALA A 165 14.89 10.10 12.14
CA ALA A 165 15.08 11.55 12.07
C ALA A 165 14.23 12.18 10.95
N ALA A 166 14.21 11.57 9.77
CA ALA A 166 13.37 12.00 8.65
C ALA A 166 11.88 11.98 9.01
N PHE A 167 11.42 10.93 9.70
CA PHE A 167 10.05 10.86 10.20
C PHE A 167 9.68 12.03 11.12
N LYS A 168 10.56 12.40 12.08
CA LYS A 168 10.32 13.54 12.98
C LYS A 168 10.14 14.88 12.24
N VAL A 169 10.82 15.05 11.12
CA VAL A 169 10.63 16.22 10.26
C VAL A 169 9.30 16.14 9.53
N ALA A 170 9.00 15.00 8.91
CA ALA A 170 7.76 14.78 8.16
C ALA A 170 6.51 14.93 9.06
N LEU A 171 6.59 14.49 10.33
CA LEU A 171 5.48 14.57 11.29
C LEU A 171 4.97 16.01 11.50
N LYS A 172 5.85 17.01 11.44
CA LYS A 172 5.49 18.43 11.56
C LYS A 172 4.84 19.03 10.31
N LEU A 173 4.84 18.27 9.21
CA LEU A 173 4.39 18.71 7.91
C LEU A 173 3.07 18.02 7.48
N VAL A 174 2.52 17.17 8.35
CA VAL A 174 1.25 16.49 8.07
C VAL A 174 0.09 17.50 8.05
N PRO A 175 -0.88 17.35 7.12
CA PRO A 175 -2.10 18.14 7.15
C PRO A 175 -2.93 17.82 8.40
N ASP A 176 -3.88 18.68 8.75
CA ASP A 176 -4.88 18.34 9.75
C ASP A 176 -5.84 17.22 9.25
N SER A 177 -6.66 16.68 10.16
CA SER A 177 -7.58 15.60 9.85
C SER A 177 -8.57 15.98 8.74
N LYS A 178 -9.10 17.20 8.75
CA LYS A 178 -10.03 17.71 7.73
C LYS A 178 -9.36 17.80 6.37
N GLY A 179 -8.12 18.29 6.32
CA GLY A 179 -7.31 18.37 5.11
C GLY A 179 -7.07 16.99 4.50
N LEU A 180 -6.62 16.02 5.30
CA LEU A 180 -6.39 14.67 4.81
C LEU A 180 -7.69 13.99 4.35
N ILE A 181 -8.77 14.10 5.12
CA ILE A 181 -10.08 13.57 4.72
C ILE A 181 -10.53 14.18 3.38
N THR A 182 -10.36 15.50 3.20
CA THR A 182 -10.69 16.17 1.93
C THR A 182 -9.86 15.65 0.77
N ILE A 183 -8.56 15.38 0.98
CA ILE A 183 -7.67 14.78 -0.02
C ILE A 183 -8.15 13.40 -0.44
N LEU A 184 -8.60 12.58 0.52
CA LEU A 184 -9.02 11.19 0.28
C LEU A 184 -10.42 11.08 -0.34
N MET A 185 -11.33 11.97 0.03
CA MET A 185 -12.75 11.89 -0.36
C MET A 185 -13.09 12.59 -1.66
N GLY A 186 -12.33 13.64 -2.05
CA GLY A 186 -12.85 14.64 -3.00
C GLY A 186 -13.95 15.52 -2.39
N LYS A 187 -14.42 16.53 -3.12
CA LYS A 187 -15.17 17.69 -2.58
C LYS A 187 -16.62 17.43 -2.15
N ASN A 188 -17.23 16.28 -2.35
CA ASN A 188 -18.69 16.13 -2.27
C ASN A 188 -19.19 14.92 -1.46
N LYS A 189 -18.43 14.39 -0.50
CA LYS A 189 -18.85 13.23 0.28
C LYS A 189 -19.06 13.56 1.76
N SER A 190 -20.01 12.84 2.38
CA SER A 190 -20.26 12.94 3.81
C SER A 190 -19.20 12.18 4.64
N ASN A 191 -19.09 12.50 5.93
CA ASN A 191 -18.24 11.75 6.85
C ASN A 191 -18.63 10.27 6.95
N ASP A 192 -19.92 9.96 6.80
CA ASP A 192 -20.40 8.58 6.82
C ASP A 192 -20.00 7.81 5.56
N ASP A 193 -20.02 8.47 4.39
CA ASP A 193 -19.51 7.88 3.16
C ASP A 193 -18.02 7.59 3.27
N PHE A 194 -17.24 8.51 3.83
CA PHE A 194 -15.83 8.30 4.11
C PHE A 194 -15.61 7.08 5.00
N LYS A 195 -16.25 7.03 6.17
CA LYS A 195 -16.10 5.90 7.09
C LYS A 195 -16.46 4.58 6.43
N LYS A 196 -17.52 4.54 5.62
CA LYS A 196 -17.94 3.34 4.90
C LYS A 196 -16.91 2.89 3.88
N GLU A 197 -16.43 3.79 3.02
CA GLU A 197 -15.42 3.47 2.00
C GLU A 197 -14.10 3.04 2.65
N MET A 198 -13.63 3.74 3.68
CA MET A 198 -12.40 3.38 4.37
C MET A 198 -12.50 2.04 5.09
N ARG A 199 -13.61 1.73 5.74
CA ARG A 199 -13.82 0.40 6.35
C ARG A 199 -13.78 -0.71 5.30
N THR A 200 -14.38 -0.49 4.14
CA THR A 200 -14.32 -1.44 3.03
C THR A 200 -12.88 -1.61 2.55
N PHE A 201 -12.16 -0.52 2.31
CA PHE A 201 -10.76 -0.57 1.89
C PHE A 201 -9.88 -1.30 2.91
N ILE A 202 -10.01 -0.97 4.20
CA ILE A 202 -9.29 -1.62 5.31
C ILE A 202 -9.57 -3.13 5.34
N SER A 203 -10.82 -3.55 5.21
CA SER A 203 -11.22 -4.96 5.26
C SER A 203 -10.67 -5.79 4.09
N LEU A 204 -10.42 -5.15 2.95
CA LEU A 204 -9.83 -5.78 1.77
C LEU A 204 -8.30 -5.78 1.81
N LEU A 205 -7.69 -4.69 2.28
CA LEU A 205 -6.24 -4.53 2.28
C LEU A 205 -5.56 -5.35 3.38
N ALA A 206 -6.14 -5.40 4.59
CA ALA A 206 -5.52 -6.08 5.72
C ALA A 206 -5.19 -7.57 5.46
N PRO A 207 -6.09 -8.39 4.87
CA PRO A 207 -5.76 -9.78 4.53
C PRO A 207 -4.63 -9.89 3.50
N LEU A 208 -4.59 -9.00 2.50
CA LEU A 208 -3.52 -8.97 1.50
C LEU A 208 -2.16 -8.69 2.14
N LEU A 209 -2.07 -7.68 3.01
CA LEU A 209 -0.82 -7.35 3.71
C LEU A 209 -0.35 -8.51 4.58
N LYS A 210 -1.27 -9.17 5.30
CA LYS A 210 -0.94 -10.36 6.09
C LYS A 210 -0.34 -11.48 5.23
N GLU A 211 -0.89 -11.71 4.05
CA GLU A 211 -0.39 -12.71 3.12
C GLU A 211 1.01 -12.34 2.60
N ILE A 212 1.23 -11.07 2.25
CA ILE A 212 2.56 -10.59 1.83
C ILE A 212 3.59 -10.76 2.94
N HIS A 213 3.26 -10.42 4.20
CA HIS A 213 4.14 -10.65 5.34
C HIS A 213 4.47 -12.13 5.56
N ASN A 214 3.50 -13.03 5.39
CA ASN A 214 3.74 -14.47 5.46
C ASN A 214 4.77 -14.90 4.40
N VAL A 215 4.64 -14.43 3.17
CA VAL A 215 5.60 -14.72 2.09
C VAL A 215 6.97 -14.12 2.40
N LEU A 216 7.03 -12.83 2.80
CA LEU A 216 8.30 -12.19 3.19
C LEU A 216 8.97 -12.92 4.35
N GLY A 217 8.20 -13.40 5.34
CA GLY A 217 8.67 -14.20 6.46
C GLY A 217 9.27 -15.53 6.02
N ALA A 218 8.61 -16.24 5.08
CA ALA A 218 9.09 -17.50 4.53
C ALA A 218 10.46 -17.36 3.83
N TYR A 219 10.74 -16.18 3.25
CA TYR A 219 12.04 -15.88 2.64
C TYR A 219 13.04 -15.19 3.60
N GLY A 220 12.69 -15.03 4.89
CA GLY A 220 13.56 -14.37 5.88
C GLY A 220 13.80 -12.89 5.61
N LEU A 221 12.84 -12.22 4.96
CA LEU A 221 12.93 -10.81 4.53
C LEU A 221 12.20 -9.85 5.48
N ASP A 222 11.21 -10.34 6.22
CA ASP A 222 10.31 -9.50 7.02
C ASP A 222 10.98 -8.85 8.24
N THR A 223 12.20 -9.26 8.59
CA THR A 223 12.95 -8.70 9.72
C THR A 223 14.04 -7.67 9.34
N LEU A 224 14.15 -7.35 8.05
CA LEU A 224 15.14 -6.39 7.58
C LEU A 224 14.86 -4.97 8.11
N LYS A 225 15.91 -4.25 8.48
CA LYS A 225 15.85 -2.86 8.97
C LYS A 225 16.41 -1.89 7.93
N SER A 226 15.94 -0.64 7.98
CA SER A 226 16.58 0.46 7.26
C SER A 226 17.90 0.85 7.94
N THR A 227 18.80 1.40 7.17
CA THR A 227 20.05 2.02 7.69
C THR A 227 19.76 3.31 8.44
#